data_6e532acc55a51fcd686a076c1c353517
#
_entry.id   6e532acc55a51fcd686a076c1c353517
#
_cell.length_a   1.000
_cell.length_b   1.000
_cell.length_c   1.000
_cell.angle_alpha   90.00
_cell.angle_beta   90.00
_cell.angle_gamma   90.00
#
_symmetry.space_group_name_H-M   'P 1'
#
loop_
_entity.id
_entity.type
_entity.pdbx_description
1 polymer ?
#
loop_
_entity_poly.entity_id
_entity_poly.type
_entity_poly.pdbx_seq_one_letter_code
_entity_poly.pdbx_strand_id
1 'polypeptide(L)'
;TDRFFSYLPLSHIAERALVEHGGIMSGGKIFFAETLDSFVENLKFCEPTIFFGVPRIYAKFKSKLLSKFPQNLINIILMIPLLNTVFKNLIKKGLGLNKSRICITGAASTPITTLEWFDRFSIKIYEAYGMSENSACSHGNYPENIKFGTVGKAMPDTEVKITHLGEIIMKNGCIMEGYFKDEEKTNKVLKNGFLHTGDKGTIDKDGFLKITGRIKDIFKTSKGKYVSPNLIEMKLSKNKNIEQICVVGENLTQPLALIILSEGIELSEEIKGSFEDLLKKINSELEKHEKIDKI
;
A
#
# COMPACT_ATOMS: atom_id res chain seq x y z
N THR A 1 24.47 13.81 2.08
CA THR A 1 23.48 14.31 1.13
C THR A 1 22.52 13.16 0.80
N ASP A 2 21.24 13.43 0.88
CA ASP A 2 20.21 12.43 0.57
C ASP A 2 20.20 12.06 -0.92
N ARG A 3 19.77 10.83 -1.20
CA ARG A 3 19.68 10.25 -2.53
C ARG A 3 18.26 9.74 -2.73
N PHE A 4 17.63 10.19 -3.79
CA PHE A 4 16.26 9.83 -4.17
C PHE A 4 16.27 9.09 -5.50
N PHE A 5 15.38 8.12 -5.65
CA PHE A 5 15.20 7.38 -6.88
C PHE A 5 13.86 7.71 -7.51
N SER A 6 13.90 8.33 -8.68
CA SER A 6 12.75 8.78 -9.46
C SER A 6 12.41 7.73 -10.53
N TYR A 7 11.20 7.18 -10.49
CA TYR A 7 10.76 6.16 -11.44
C TYR A 7 9.26 6.21 -11.77
N LEU A 8 8.47 6.95 -11.01
CA LEU A 8 7.07 7.16 -11.32
C LEU A 8 6.93 8.32 -12.33
N PRO A 9 5.81 8.40 -13.06
CA PRO A 9 5.52 9.55 -13.90
C PRO A 9 5.54 10.84 -13.07
N LEU A 10 6.15 11.92 -13.60
CA LEU A 10 6.18 13.23 -12.94
C LEU A 10 4.79 13.86 -12.74
N SER A 11 3.76 13.34 -13.40
CA SER A 11 2.36 13.68 -13.15
C SER A 11 1.79 13.04 -11.88
N HIS A 12 2.48 12.03 -11.31
CA HIS A 12 2.04 11.37 -10.08
C HIS A 12 2.45 12.20 -8.87
N ILE A 13 1.48 12.56 -8.03
CA ILE A 13 1.73 13.47 -6.90
C ILE A 13 2.79 12.96 -5.90
N ALA A 14 2.89 11.65 -5.68
CA ALA A 14 3.92 11.11 -4.80
C ALA A 14 5.33 11.33 -5.36
N GLU A 15 5.53 11.24 -6.68
CA GLU A 15 6.82 11.55 -7.32
C GLU A 15 7.17 13.02 -7.13
N ARG A 16 6.22 13.91 -7.39
CA ARG A 16 6.43 15.34 -7.23
C ARG A 16 6.71 15.74 -5.78
N ALA A 17 5.89 15.25 -4.84
CA ALA A 17 6.00 15.66 -3.44
C ALA A 17 7.20 15.02 -2.74
N LEU A 18 7.38 13.69 -2.87
CA LEU A 18 8.38 12.96 -2.09
C LEU A 18 9.76 12.96 -2.75
N VAL A 19 9.83 12.85 -4.07
CA VAL A 19 11.11 12.72 -4.78
C VAL A 19 11.59 14.09 -5.28
N GLU A 20 10.78 14.77 -6.09
CA GLU A 20 11.18 16.05 -6.68
C GLU A 20 11.32 17.14 -5.61
N HIS A 21 10.22 17.49 -4.92
CA HIS A 21 10.27 18.54 -3.89
C HIS A 21 11.11 18.11 -2.68
N GLY A 22 10.99 16.87 -2.23
CA GLY A 22 11.81 16.34 -1.14
C GLY A 22 13.30 16.39 -1.48
N GLY A 23 13.68 16.06 -2.70
CA GLY A 23 15.04 16.15 -3.20
C GLY A 23 15.57 17.59 -3.24
N ILE A 24 14.77 18.52 -3.77
CA ILE A 24 15.14 19.95 -3.84
C ILE A 24 15.27 20.53 -2.43
N MET A 25 14.28 20.34 -1.57
CA MET A 25 14.25 20.91 -0.21
C MET A 25 15.37 20.38 0.69
N SER A 26 15.78 19.13 0.51
CA SER A 26 16.87 18.52 1.28
C SER A 26 18.27 18.79 0.69
N GLY A 27 18.38 19.43 -0.49
CA GLY A 27 19.62 19.51 -1.24
C GLY A 27 20.12 18.14 -1.67
N GLY A 28 19.21 17.19 -1.88
CA GLY A 28 19.49 15.82 -2.24
C GLY A 28 19.85 15.63 -3.70
N LYS A 29 20.32 14.42 -4.04
CA LYS A 29 20.55 13.98 -5.41
C LYS A 29 19.39 13.15 -5.88
N ILE A 30 18.84 13.47 -7.05
CA ILE A 30 17.74 12.71 -7.68
C ILE A 30 18.34 11.90 -8.82
N PHE A 31 18.09 10.60 -8.81
CA PHE A 31 18.51 9.64 -9.84
C PHE A 31 17.26 9.15 -10.57
N PHE A 32 17.25 9.32 -11.88
CA PHE A 32 16.12 8.91 -12.72
C PHE A 32 16.31 7.48 -13.22
N ALA A 33 15.27 6.67 -13.16
CA ALA A 33 15.24 5.38 -13.82
C ALA A 33 15.19 5.58 -15.35
N GLU A 34 16.00 4.85 -16.08
CA GLU A 34 16.04 4.92 -17.54
C GLU A 34 14.84 4.18 -18.14
N THR A 35 14.63 2.94 -17.72
CA THR A 35 13.54 2.09 -18.20
C THR A 35 13.02 1.20 -17.06
N LEU A 36 11.88 0.55 -17.26
CA LEU A 36 11.37 -0.47 -16.32
C LEU A 36 12.26 -1.71 -16.28
N ASP A 37 12.93 -2.05 -17.37
CA ASP A 37 13.81 -3.21 -17.44
C ASP A 37 15.11 -2.98 -16.68
N SER A 38 15.68 -1.77 -16.74
CA SER A 38 16.88 -1.37 -16.01
C SER A 38 16.62 -0.94 -14.56
N PHE A 39 15.35 -0.97 -14.10
CA PHE A 39 14.92 -0.47 -12.79
C PHE A 39 15.81 -0.96 -11.64
N VAL A 40 16.06 -2.27 -11.56
CA VAL A 40 16.82 -2.87 -10.45
C VAL A 40 18.30 -2.45 -10.51
N GLU A 41 18.87 -2.33 -11.68
CA GLU A 41 20.25 -1.90 -11.87
C GLU A 41 20.41 -0.40 -11.53
N ASN A 42 19.49 0.42 -12.01
CA ASN A 42 19.46 1.84 -11.69
C ASN A 42 19.24 2.08 -10.19
N LEU A 43 18.37 1.29 -9.53
CA LEU A 43 18.16 1.37 -8.10
C LEU A 43 19.42 1.00 -7.30
N LYS A 44 20.12 -0.05 -7.71
CA LYS A 44 21.41 -0.46 -7.11
C LYS A 44 22.50 0.60 -7.31
N PHE A 45 22.53 1.26 -8.46
CA PHE A 45 23.46 2.37 -8.73
C PHE A 45 23.11 3.58 -7.87
N CYS A 46 21.83 3.90 -7.75
CA CYS A 46 21.35 4.99 -6.93
C CYS A 46 21.66 4.76 -5.45
N GLU A 47 21.47 3.57 -4.89
CA GLU A 47 21.51 3.29 -3.44
C GLU A 47 20.79 4.40 -2.64
N PRO A 48 19.48 4.59 -2.84
CA PRO A 48 18.76 5.71 -2.24
C PRO A 48 18.82 5.68 -0.72
N THR A 49 18.90 6.86 -0.11
CA THR A 49 18.76 7.01 1.35
C THR A 49 17.31 7.11 1.79
N ILE A 50 16.47 7.61 0.88
CA ILE A 50 15.01 7.66 1.01
C ILE A 50 14.43 7.01 -0.25
N PHE A 51 13.68 5.93 -0.06
CA PHE A 51 13.08 5.17 -1.16
C PHE A 51 11.56 5.14 -1.03
N PHE A 52 10.87 5.64 -2.04
CA PHE A 52 9.42 5.45 -2.18
C PHE A 52 9.15 4.30 -3.15
N GLY A 53 8.48 3.27 -2.67
CA GLY A 53 8.08 2.12 -3.49
C GLY A 53 6.58 1.88 -3.38
N VAL A 54 5.87 1.83 -4.51
CA VAL A 54 4.47 1.38 -4.51
C VAL A 54 4.39 -0.10 -4.07
N PRO A 55 3.26 -0.57 -3.51
CA PRO A 55 3.15 -1.92 -2.95
C PRO A 55 3.60 -3.04 -3.91
N ARG A 56 3.33 -2.86 -5.21
CA ARG A 56 3.73 -3.83 -6.25
C ARG A 56 5.25 -3.98 -6.37
N ILE A 57 6.03 -2.93 -6.13
CA ILE A 57 7.51 -3.02 -6.15
C ILE A 57 8.00 -3.90 -5.01
N TYR A 58 7.48 -3.70 -3.80
CA TYR A 58 7.83 -4.56 -2.67
C TYR A 58 7.36 -6.00 -2.86
N ALA A 59 6.18 -6.22 -3.44
CA ALA A 59 5.72 -7.57 -3.78
C ALA A 59 6.66 -8.26 -4.77
N LYS A 60 7.10 -7.58 -5.83
CA LYS A 60 8.08 -8.10 -6.79
C LYS A 60 9.44 -8.39 -6.14
N PHE A 61 9.93 -7.51 -5.27
CA PHE A 61 11.15 -7.75 -4.50
C PHE A 61 11.05 -9.02 -3.66
N LYS A 62 9.94 -9.18 -2.93
CA LYS A 62 9.66 -10.37 -2.13
C LYS A 62 9.61 -11.64 -2.98
N SER A 63 8.85 -11.62 -4.08
CA SER A 63 8.75 -12.74 -5.01
C SER A 63 10.12 -13.16 -5.57
N LYS A 64 10.91 -12.19 -6.07
CA LYS A 64 12.25 -12.42 -6.60
C LYS A 64 13.24 -12.97 -5.55
N LEU A 65 13.09 -12.55 -4.30
CA LEU A 65 13.91 -13.09 -3.21
C LEU A 65 13.49 -14.51 -2.84
N LEU A 66 12.20 -14.81 -2.80
CA LEU A 66 11.66 -16.14 -2.51
C LEU A 66 11.96 -17.15 -3.61
N SER A 67 12.07 -16.74 -4.87
CA SER A 67 12.51 -17.61 -5.98
C SER A 67 13.99 -18.03 -5.86
N LYS A 68 14.82 -17.17 -5.24
CA LYS A 68 16.25 -17.46 -5.00
C LYS A 68 16.52 -18.16 -3.69
N PHE A 69 15.77 -17.79 -2.66
CA PHE A 69 15.94 -18.27 -1.28
C PHE A 69 14.59 -18.74 -0.75
N PRO A 70 14.32 -20.08 -0.75
CA PRO A 70 13.08 -20.60 -0.18
C PRO A 70 12.85 -20.14 1.25
N GLN A 71 11.59 -19.92 1.63
CA GLN A 71 11.21 -19.32 2.93
C GLN A 71 11.82 -20.06 4.13
N ASN A 72 11.89 -21.41 4.05
CA ASN A 72 12.49 -22.22 5.12
C ASN A 72 13.99 -21.93 5.28
N LEU A 73 14.72 -21.76 4.18
CA LEU A 73 16.14 -21.39 4.20
C LEU A 73 16.34 -20.01 4.81
N ILE A 74 15.52 -19.03 4.40
CA ILE A 74 15.52 -17.70 5.02
C ILE A 74 15.32 -17.79 6.52
N ASN A 75 14.33 -18.59 6.99
CA ASN A 75 14.03 -18.76 8.40
C ASN A 75 15.25 -19.29 9.16
N ILE A 76 15.91 -20.31 8.63
CA ILE A 76 17.11 -20.91 9.26
C ILE A 76 18.25 -19.89 9.35
N ILE A 77 18.56 -19.20 8.25
CA ILE A 77 19.68 -18.25 8.20
C ILE A 77 19.43 -17.09 9.21
N LEU A 78 18.19 -16.60 9.29
CA LEU A 78 17.84 -15.50 10.21
C LEU A 78 17.91 -15.91 11.70
N MET A 79 17.91 -17.20 12.03
CA MET A 79 18.07 -17.68 13.40
C MET A 79 19.55 -17.71 13.86
N ILE A 80 20.50 -17.72 12.94
CA ILE A 80 21.94 -17.83 13.24
C ILE A 80 22.54 -16.42 13.33
N PRO A 81 22.99 -15.93 14.52
CA PRO A 81 23.32 -14.52 14.74
C PRO A 81 24.33 -13.91 13.74
N LEU A 82 25.44 -14.56 13.46
CA LEU A 82 26.46 -14.06 12.53
C LEU A 82 25.97 -14.09 11.08
N LEU A 83 25.34 -15.20 10.67
CA LEU A 83 24.79 -15.35 9.31
C LEU A 83 23.63 -14.39 9.06
N ASN A 84 22.80 -14.15 10.06
CA ASN A 84 21.69 -13.18 10.00
C ASN A 84 22.19 -11.80 9.56
N THR A 85 23.22 -11.26 10.20
CA THR A 85 23.75 -9.92 9.89
C THR A 85 24.29 -9.86 8.45
N VAL A 86 25.10 -10.86 8.08
CA VAL A 86 25.66 -10.93 6.73
C VAL A 86 24.55 -11.05 5.68
N PHE A 87 23.58 -11.93 5.94
CA PHE A 87 22.47 -12.18 5.01
C PHE A 87 21.56 -10.94 4.85
N LYS A 88 21.22 -10.25 5.95
CA LYS A 88 20.47 -8.98 5.86
C LYS A 88 21.18 -7.95 5.00
N ASN A 89 22.48 -7.80 5.18
CA ASN A 89 23.28 -6.85 4.38
C ASN A 89 23.34 -7.28 2.90
N LEU A 90 23.47 -8.58 2.62
CA LEU A 90 23.43 -9.12 1.28
C LEU A 90 22.10 -8.81 0.59
N ILE A 91 20.98 -9.05 1.29
CA ILE A 91 19.63 -8.76 0.76
C ILE A 91 19.46 -7.25 0.51
N LYS A 92 19.81 -6.40 1.48
CA LYS A 92 19.75 -4.94 1.30
C LYS A 92 20.54 -4.48 0.09
N LYS A 93 21.78 -4.94 -0.04
CA LYS A 93 22.66 -4.62 -1.17
C LYS A 93 22.10 -5.17 -2.49
N GLY A 94 21.57 -6.40 -2.48
CA GLY A 94 20.93 -7.02 -3.63
C GLY A 94 19.70 -6.28 -4.15
N LEU A 95 19.00 -5.59 -3.27
CA LEU A 95 17.86 -4.73 -3.59
C LEU A 95 18.25 -3.27 -3.89
N GLY A 96 19.50 -2.86 -3.66
CA GLY A 96 19.92 -1.46 -3.76
C GLY A 96 19.45 -0.59 -2.58
N LEU A 97 19.02 -1.20 -1.48
CA LEU A 97 18.46 -0.52 -0.30
C LEU A 97 19.42 -0.50 0.90
N ASN A 98 20.70 -0.82 0.69
CA ASN A 98 21.69 -0.89 1.77
C ASN A 98 21.97 0.48 2.45
N LYS A 99 21.73 1.58 1.76
CA LYS A 99 21.85 2.94 2.32
C LYS A 99 20.50 3.56 2.71
N SER A 100 19.40 2.86 2.45
CA SER A 100 18.07 3.36 2.77
C SER A 100 17.83 3.38 4.27
N ARG A 101 17.68 4.58 4.81
CA ARG A 101 17.24 4.83 6.20
C ARG A 101 15.72 4.93 6.32
N ILE A 102 15.05 5.30 5.22
CA ILE A 102 13.60 5.42 5.13
C ILE A 102 13.14 4.73 3.85
N CYS A 103 12.29 3.73 3.99
CA CYS A 103 11.55 3.13 2.89
C CYS A 103 10.07 3.44 3.09
N ILE A 104 9.43 4.03 2.10
CA ILE A 104 8.02 4.46 2.18
C ILE A 104 7.20 3.65 1.18
N THR A 105 5.97 3.34 1.54
CA THR A 105 4.96 2.80 0.63
C THR A 105 3.67 3.59 0.72
N GLY A 106 2.92 3.64 -0.36
CA GLY A 106 1.65 4.36 -0.42
C GLY A 106 0.96 4.19 -1.76
N ALA A 107 -0.02 5.03 -2.03
CA ALA A 107 -0.91 5.00 -3.20
C ALA A 107 -1.86 3.79 -3.28
N ALA A 108 -1.59 2.71 -2.56
CA ALA A 108 -2.48 1.54 -2.39
C ALA A 108 -2.15 0.82 -1.08
N SER A 109 -3.03 -0.05 -0.63
CA SER A 109 -2.82 -0.84 0.59
C SER A 109 -1.69 -1.85 0.40
N THR A 110 -0.80 -1.93 1.37
CA THR A 110 0.26 -2.96 1.42
C THR A 110 -0.15 -4.06 2.41
N PRO A 111 -0.11 -5.35 2.02
CA PRO A 111 -0.38 -6.43 2.97
C PRO A 111 0.57 -6.38 4.16
N ILE A 112 0.02 -6.45 5.38
CA ILE A 112 0.80 -6.45 6.63
C ILE A 112 1.88 -7.52 6.60
N THR A 113 1.56 -8.70 6.08
CA THR A 113 2.51 -9.80 5.93
C THR A 113 3.72 -9.47 5.05
N THR A 114 3.59 -8.50 4.15
CA THR A 114 4.71 -8.00 3.34
C THR A 114 5.57 -7.04 4.14
N LEU A 115 4.97 -6.14 4.90
CA LEU A 115 5.68 -5.20 5.78
C LEU A 115 6.49 -5.96 6.84
N GLU A 116 5.85 -6.91 7.54
CA GLU A 116 6.49 -7.79 8.54
C GLU A 116 7.61 -8.62 7.92
N TRP A 117 7.43 -9.11 6.70
CA TRP A 117 8.44 -9.90 6.00
C TRP A 117 9.71 -9.08 5.75
N PHE A 118 9.59 -7.83 5.29
CA PHE A 118 10.73 -6.93 5.08
C PHE A 118 11.37 -6.46 6.40
N ASP A 119 10.59 -6.26 7.44
CA ASP A 119 11.10 -5.87 8.77
C ASP A 119 12.08 -6.92 9.34
N ARG A 120 11.89 -8.20 9.02
CA ARG A 120 12.84 -9.29 9.35
C ARG A 120 14.26 -9.04 8.82
N PHE A 121 14.39 -8.32 7.71
CA PHE A 121 15.67 -7.91 7.12
C PHE A 121 16.12 -6.53 7.58
N SER A 122 15.46 -5.96 8.59
CA SER A 122 15.67 -4.58 9.04
C SER A 122 15.49 -3.57 7.90
N ILE A 123 14.53 -3.84 7.00
CA ILE A 123 14.00 -2.92 6.01
C ILE A 123 12.61 -2.53 6.49
N LYS A 124 12.54 -1.45 7.29
CA LYS A 124 11.26 -0.91 7.76
C LYS A 124 10.60 -0.12 6.64
N ILE A 125 9.39 -0.53 6.31
CA ILE A 125 8.58 0.13 5.28
C ILE A 125 7.48 0.92 6.00
N TYR A 126 7.48 2.22 5.80
CA TYR A 126 6.53 3.15 6.41
C TYR A 126 5.38 3.40 5.45
N GLU A 127 4.17 3.03 5.85
CA GLU A 127 2.98 3.34 5.06
C GLU A 127 2.64 4.81 5.19
N ALA A 128 2.31 5.44 4.05
CA ALA A 128 1.86 6.82 3.97
C ALA A 128 0.54 6.91 3.18
N TYR A 129 -0.27 7.90 3.51
CA TYR A 129 -1.54 8.18 2.85
C TYR A 129 -1.62 9.64 2.43
N GLY A 130 -2.07 9.82 1.23
CA GLY A 130 -2.36 11.09 0.60
C GLY A 130 -2.94 10.90 -0.78
N MET A 131 -3.37 11.97 -1.38
CA MET A 131 -3.98 12.02 -2.71
C MET A 131 -3.52 13.29 -3.42
N SER A 132 -3.83 13.41 -4.72
CA SER A 132 -3.45 14.60 -5.49
C SER A 132 -4.04 15.88 -4.90
N GLU A 133 -5.25 15.79 -4.40
CA GLU A 133 -6.02 16.89 -3.82
C GLU A 133 -5.43 17.46 -2.53
N ASN A 134 -4.50 16.75 -1.88
CA ASN A 134 -3.78 17.25 -0.70
C ASN A 134 -2.25 17.11 -0.83
N SER A 135 -1.73 17.11 -2.07
CA SER A 135 -0.30 17.06 -2.38
C SER A 135 0.43 15.88 -1.73
N ALA A 136 -0.25 14.72 -1.59
CA ALA A 136 0.21 13.53 -0.87
C ALA A 136 0.52 13.76 0.63
N CYS A 137 0.11 14.88 1.20
CA CYS A 137 0.38 15.29 2.58
C CYS A 137 -0.83 15.06 3.47
N SER A 138 -0.94 13.88 4.06
CA SER A 138 -2.03 13.55 4.98
C SER A 138 -1.53 12.80 6.22
N HIS A 139 -1.17 11.54 6.08
CA HIS A 139 -0.74 10.68 7.17
C HIS A 139 0.53 9.91 6.82
N GLY A 140 1.32 9.57 7.82
CA GLY A 140 2.49 8.74 7.66
C GLY A 140 2.85 7.97 8.94
N ASN A 141 3.40 6.77 8.75
CA ASN A 141 4.19 6.12 9.78
C ASN A 141 5.59 6.73 9.78
N TYR A 142 6.20 6.85 10.96
CA TYR A 142 7.54 7.39 11.16
C TYR A 142 8.34 6.45 12.05
N PRO A 143 9.68 6.55 12.09
CA PRO A 143 10.53 5.68 12.91
C PRO A 143 10.09 5.56 14.37
N GLU A 144 9.62 6.66 14.97
CA GLU A 144 9.20 6.74 16.38
C GLU A 144 7.73 6.31 16.59
N ASN A 145 6.93 6.25 15.51
CA ASN A 145 5.49 6.01 15.55
C ASN A 145 5.07 5.13 14.38
N ILE A 146 5.39 3.83 14.43
CA ILE A 146 5.00 2.86 13.41
C ILE A 146 3.94 1.90 13.94
N LYS A 147 2.88 1.68 13.15
CA LYS A 147 1.84 0.68 13.40
C LYS A 147 1.41 0.05 12.09
N PHE A 148 1.90 -1.15 11.80
CA PHE A 148 1.57 -1.87 10.57
C PHE A 148 0.06 -2.07 10.41
N GLY A 149 -0.42 -1.93 9.17
CA GLY A 149 -1.84 -1.99 8.84
C GLY A 149 -2.60 -0.70 9.13
N THR A 150 -1.88 0.37 9.44
CA THR A 150 -2.37 1.75 9.47
C THR A 150 -1.52 2.62 8.56
N VAL A 151 -2.08 3.71 8.10
CA VAL A 151 -1.33 4.70 7.32
C VAL A 151 -0.64 5.75 8.21
N GLY A 152 -0.49 5.44 9.50
CA GLY A 152 0.21 6.30 10.45
C GLY A 152 -0.67 7.39 11.07
N LYS A 153 0.00 8.40 11.61
CA LYS A 153 -0.64 9.57 12.23
C LYS A 153 -0.73 10.73 11.24
N ALA A 154 -1.63 11.65 11.52
CA ALA A 154 -1.74 12.90 10.76
C ALA A 154 -0.39 13.64 10.72
N MET A 155 -0.04 14.17 9.56
CA MET A 155 1.12 15.05 9.42
C MET A 155 0.91 16.35 10.22
N PRO A 156 1.99 17.07 10.58
CA PRO A 156 1.88 18.34 11.26
C PRO A 156 0.86 19.29 10.57
N ASP A 157 0.16 20.08 11.36
CA ASP A 157 -0.85 21.04 10.90
C ASP A 157 -2.01 20.46 10.08
N THR A 158 -2.24 19.14 10.19
CA THR A 158 -3.35 18.46 9.53
C THR A 158 -4.46 18.16 10.54
N GLU A 159 -5.61 18.81 10.37
CA GLU A 159 -6.85 18.50 11.09
C GLU A 159 -7.58 17.37 10.34
N VAL A 160 -7.92 16.29 11.04
CA VAL A 160 -8.60 15.13 10.46
C VAL A 160 -9.83 14.80 11.28
N LYS A 161 -10.93 14.49 10.60
CA LYS A 161 -12.19 14.04 11.22
C LYS A 161 -12.72 12.82 10.46
N ILE A 162 -13.45 11.99 11.20
CA ILE A 162 -14.26 10.92 10.61
C ILE A 162 -15.71 11.32 10.71
N THR A 163 -16.40 11.40 9.58
CA THR A 163 -17.82 11.74 9.55
C THR A 163 -18.67 10.58 10.11
N HIS A 164 -19.95 10.85 10.38
CA HIS A 164 -20.90 9.80 10.81
C HIS A 164 -21.08 8.65 9.81
N LEU A 165 -20.72 8.88 8.52
CA LEU A 165 -20.70 7.85 7.47
C LEU A 165 -19.37 7.13 7.39
N GLY A 166 -18.42 7.46 8.27
CA GLY A 166 -17.07 6.88 8.27
C GLY A 166 -16.12 7.49 7.24
N GLU A 167 -16.51 8.59 6.55
CA GLU A 167 -15.64 9.30 5.62
C GLU A 167 -14.52 10.02 6.34
N ILE A 168 -13.32 9.92 5.80
CA ILE A 168 -12.16 10.71 6.22
C ILE A 168 -12.28 12.08 5.57
N ILE A 169 -12.34 13.13 6.39
CA ILE A 169 -12.23 14.51 5.93
C ILE A 169 -11.05 15.18 6.59
N MET A 170 -10.38 16.08 5.87
CA MET A 170 -9.18 16.72 6.37
C MET A 170 -9.02 18.16 5.91
N LYS A 171 -8.22 18.91 6.67
CA LYS A 171 -7.83 20.28 6.38
C LYS A 171 -6.37 20.49 6.73
N ASN A 172 -5.59 21.02 5.79
CA ASN A 172 -4.22 21.49 5.99
C ASN A 172 -3.84 22.50 4.90
N GLY A 173 -2.62 23.04 4.96
CA GLY A 173 -2.13 24.00 3.98
C GLY A 173 -1.76 23.41 2.61
N CYS A 174 -1.83 22.07 2.43
CA CYS A 174 -1.47 21.38 1.19
C CYS A 174 -2.68 21.00 0.33
N ILE A 175 -3.90 21.37 0.76
CA ILE A 175 -5.12 21.09 -0.01
C ILE A 175 -5.16 21.96 -1.27
N MET A 176 -5.56 21.34 -2.38
CA MET A 176 -5.76 22.03 -3.66
C MET A 176 -6.74 23.19 -3.56
N GLU A 177 -6.60 24.19 -4.39
CA GLU A 177 -7.61 25.25 -4.55
C GLU A 177 -8.89 24.73 -5.24
N GLY A 178 -8.76 23.76 -6.13
CA GLY A 178 -9.88 23.14 -6.82
C GLY A 178 -9.46 22.39 -8.09
N TYR A 179 -10.43 21.77 -8.73
CA TYR A 179 -10.25 21.16 -10.05
C TYR A 179 -10.29 22.22 -11.15
N PHE A 180 -9.36 22.15 -12.06
CA PHE A 180 -9.26 23.14 -13.14
C PHE A 180 -10.53 23.17 -13.99
N LYS A 181 -11.18 24.35 -14.09
CA LYS A 181 -12.44 24.59 -14.83
C LYS A 181 -13.60 23.64 -14.45
N ASP A 182 -13.60 23.10 -13.22
CA ASP A 182 -14.65 22.19 -12.75
C ASP A 182 -15.05 22.60 -11.30
N GLU A 183 -15.77 23.72 -11.22
CA GLU A 183 -16.24 24.27 -9.94
C GLU A 183 -17.27 23.35 -9.27
N GLU A 184 -18.12 22.69 -10.07
CA GLU A 184 -19.12 21.76 -9.55
C GLU A 184 -18.46 20.59 -8.81
N LYS A 185 -17.43 19.99 -9.40
CA LYS A 185 -16.68 18.90 -8.76
C LYS A 185 -15.87 19.41 -7.56
N THR A 186 -15.30 20.61 -7.65
CA THR A 186 -14.58 21.25 -6.55
C THR A 186 -15.50 21.42 -5.34
N ASN A 187 -16.68 21.99 -5.52
CA ASN A 187 -17.66 22.19 -4.44
C ASN A 187 -18.22 20.88 -3.86
N LYS A 188 -18.16 19.78 -4.61
CA LYS A 188 -18.53 18.45 -4.09
C LYS A 188 -17.51 17.89 -3.10
N VAL A 189 -16.23 18.22 -3.25
CA VAL A 189 -15.16 17.68 -2.42
C VAL A 189 -14.59 18.66 -1.41
N LEU A 190 -14.63 19.97 -1.67
CA LEU A 190 -14.22 21.00 -0.72
C LEU A 190 -15.46 21.61 -0.06
N LYS A 191 -15.69 21.28 1.22
CA LYS A 191 -16.85 21.75 1.97
C LYS A 191 -16.43 22.27 3.34
N ASN A 192 -16.87 23.47 3.69
CA ASN A 192 -16.60 24.08 5.00
C ASN A 192 -15.10 24.10 5.36
N GLY A 193 -14.22 24.26 4.37
CA GLY A 193 -12.78 24.27 4.55
C GLY A 193 -12.15 22.89 4.73
N PHE A 194 -12.91 21.79 4.58
CA PHE A 194 -12.40 20.43 4.60
C PHE A 194 -12.45 19.79 3.22
N LEU A 195 -11.41 19.01 2.92
CA LEU A 195 -11.40 18.08 1.80
C LEU A 195 -12.13 16.79 2.20
N HIS A 196 -13.18 16.46 1.48
CA HIS A 196 -13.88 15.17 1.52
C HIS A 196 -13.15 14.18 0.63
N THR A 197 -12.44 13.23 1.25
CA THR A 197 -11.52 12.34 0.51
C THR A 197 -12.24 11.27 -0.29
N GLY A 198 -13.48 10.94 0.08
CA GLY A 198 -14.20 9.77 -0.43
C GLY A 198 -13.65 8.44 0.09
N ASP A 199 -12.62 8.45 0.93
CA ASP A 199 -12.11 7.26 1.60
C ASP A 199 -12.76 7.11 2.98
N LYS A 200 -12.98 5.86 3.40
CA LYS A 200 -13.49 5.49 4.73
C LYS A 200 -12.35 5.05 5.63
N GLY A 201 -12.46 5.38 6.90
CA GLY A 201 -11.45 4.98 7.86
C GLY A 201 -11.89 5.13 9.31
N THR A 202 -11.00 4.69 10.18
CA THR A 202 -11.14 4.84 11.64
C THR A 202 -9.84 5.33 12.23
N ILE A 203 -9.92 6.18 13.24
CA ILE A 203 -8.76 6.64 14.01
C ILE A 203 -8.81 5.94 15.35
N ASP A 204 -7.72 5.29 15.72
CA ASP A 204 -7.64 4.64 17.03
C ASP A 204 -7.29 5.65 18.16
N LYS A 205 -7.30 5.16 19.42
CA LYS A 205 -7.02 5.97 20.60
C LYS A 205 -5.61 6.59 20.60
N ASP A 206 -4.68 6.03 19.86
CA ASP A 206 -3.29 6.48 19.73
C ASP A 206 -3.10 7.45 18.56
N GLY A 207 -4.19 7.75 17.80
CA GLY A 207 -4.22 8.68 16.68
C GLY A 207 -3.79 8.06 15.33
N PHE A 208 -3.69 6.72 15.23
CA PHE A 208 -3.37 6.06 13.97
C PHE A 208 -4.62 5.89 13.10
N LEU A 209 -4.51 6.32 11.84
CA LEU A 209 -5.57 6.17 10.84
C LEU A 209 -5.47 4.80 10.16
N LYS A 210 -6.57 4.07 10.14
CA LYS A 210 -6.76 2.87 9.34
C LYS A 210 -7.78 3.14 8.25
N ILE A 211 -7.39 2.97 6.99
CA ILE A 211 -8.31 3.05 5.85
C ILE A 211 -9.07 1.73 5.75
N THR A 212 -10.39 1.82 5.61
CA THR A 212 -11.28 0.66 5.54
C THR A 212 -11.96 0.48 4.19
N GLY A 213 -11.80 1.43 3.28
CA GLY A 213 -12.33 1.34 1.91
C GLY A 213 -12.57 2.71 1.29
N ARG A 214 -13.28 2.71 0.16
CA ARG A 214 -13.76 3.94 -0.51
C ARG A 214 -15.26 3.98 -0.51
N ILE A 215 -15.82 5.18 -0.37
CA ILE A 215 -17.29 5.37 -0.40
C ILE A 215 -17.85 4.96 -1.77
N LYS A 216 -17.15 5.31 -2.85
CA LYS A 216 -17.59 5.01 -4.23
C LYS A 216 -17.44 3.55 -4.64
N ASP A 217 -16.57 2.80 -3.96
CA ASP A 217 -16.32 1.39 -4.26
C ASP A 217 -17.31 0.47 -3.54
N ILE A 218 -18.06 1.02 -2.58
CA ILE A 218 -19.12 0.28 -1.91
C ILE A 218 -20.25 0.05 -2.90
N PHE A 219 -20.55 -1.21 -3.16
CA PHE A 219 -21.64 -1.60 -4.02
C PHE A 219 -22.82 -2.18 -3.23
N LYS A 220 -23.99 -2.15 -3.85
CA LYS A 220 -25.22 -2.69 -3.30
C LYS A 220 -25.55 -4.01 -3.98
N THR A 221 -25.68 -5.08 -3.20
CA THR A 221 -26.13 -6.37 -3.73
C THR A 221 -27.60 -6.31 -4.14
N SER A 222 -28.07 -7.28 -4.93
CA SER A 222 -29.48 -7.41 -5.31
C SER A 222 -30.42 -7.57 -4.11
N LYS A 223 -29.90 -7.99 -2.94
CA LYS A 223 -30.62 -8.06 -1.67
C LYS A 223 -30.66 -6.73 -0.90
N GLY A 224 -30.17 -5.65 -1.51
CA GLY A 224 -30.19 -4.33 -0.90
C GLY A 224 -29.14 -4.07 0.18
N LYS A 225 -28.16 -4.96 0.34
CA LYS A 225 -27.09 -4.84 1.33
C LYS A 225 -25.84 -4.22 0.73
N TYR A 226 -25.16 -3.36 1.50
CA TYR A 226 -23.91 -2.71 1.08
C TYR A 226 -22.70 -3.57 1.44
N VAL A 227 -21.77 -3.71 0.50
CA VAL A 227 -20.51 -4.45 0.64
C VAL A 227 -19.34 -3.53 0.38
N SER A 228 -18.33 -3.58 1.25
CA SER A 228 -17.05 -2.88 1.07
C SER A 228 -16.01 -3.86 0.51
N PRO A 229 -15.69 -3.81 -0.80
CA PRO A 229 -14.79 -4.78 -1.43
C PRO A 229 -13.40 -4.79 -0.81
N ASN A 230 -12.87 -3.63 -0.46
CA ASN A 230 -11.51 -3.47 0.05
C ASN A 230 -11.22 -4.34 1.29
N LEU A 231 -12.14 -4.45 2.23
CA LEU A 231 -11.96 -5.29 3.43
C LEU A 231 -11.83 -6.77 3.08
N ILE A 232 -12.56 -7.22 2.08
CA ILE A 232 -12.52 -8.60 1.58
C ILE A 232 -11.23 -8.84 0.81
N GLU A 233 -10.87 -7.91 -0.09
CA GLU A 233 -9.64 -7.95 -0.87
C GLU A 233 -8.39 -8.01 0.03
N MET A 234 -8.36 -7.23 1.10
CA MET A 234 -7.29 -7.28 2.11
C MET A 234 -7.14 -8.65 2.78
N LYS A 235 -8.24 -9.39 2.98
CA LYS A 235 -8.20 -10.75 3.53
C LYS A 235 -7.67 -11.75 2.51
N LEU A 236 -8.13 -11.67 1.26
CA LEU A 236 -7.70 -12.51 0.15
C LEU A 236 -6.24 -12.28 -0.23
N SER A 237 -5.75 -11.03 -0.20
CA SER A 237 -4.37 -10.68 -0.56
C SER A 237 -3.28 -11.28 0.35
N LYS A 238 -3.68 -11.89 1.47
CA LYS A 238 -2.75 -12.66 2.31
C LYS A 238 -2.31 -13.97 1.66
N ASN A 239 -3.03 -14.46 0.64
CA ASN A 239 -2.66 -15.67 -0.08
C ASN A 239 -1.54 -15.38 -1.07
N LYS A 240 -0.44 -16.14 -0.96
CA LYS A 240 0.78 -15.97 -1.76
C LYS A 240 0.60 -16.25 -3.26
N ASN A 241 -0.45 -17.00 -3.62
CA ASN A 241 -0.74 -17.39 -5.00
C ASN A 241 -1.54 -16.31 -5.75
N ILE A 242 -1.93 -15.24 -5.08
CA ILE A 242 -2.74 -14.14 -5.64
C ILE A 242 -1.86 -12.90 -5.80
N GLU A 243 -1.73 -12.38 -7.03
CA GLU A 243 -1.04 -11.13 -7.33
C GLU A 243 -1.99 -9.93 -7.24
N GLN A 244 -3.17 -10.04 -7.83
CA GLN A 244 -4.17 -8.97 -7.84
C GLN A 244 -5.57 -9.52 -7.56
N ILE A 245 -6.42 -8.70 -6.95
CA ILE A 245 -7.78 -9.05 -6.56
C ILE A 245 -8.69 -7.87 -6.88
N CYS A 246 -9.89 -8.20 -7.35
CA CYS A 246 -10.98 -7.26 -7.46
C CYS A 246 -12.27 -7.96 -7.01
N VAL A 247 -12.88 -7.44 -5.95
CA VAL A 247 -14.18 -7.95 -5.47
C VAL A 247 -15.29 -7.12 -6.09
N VAL A 248 -16.16 -7.80 -6.80
CA VAL A 248 -17.32 -7.22 -7.51
C VAL A 248 -18.61 -7.87 -7.05
N GLY A 249 -19.75 -7.20 -7.21
CA GLY A 249 -21.01 -7.79 -6.78
C GLY A 249 -22.20 -6.84 -6.88
N GLU A 250 -22.06 -5.73 -7.60
CA GLU A 250 -23.17 -4.81 -7.81
C GLU A 250 -24.32 -5.55 -8.52
N ASN A 251 -25.51 -5.49 -7.91
CA ASN A 251 -26.71 -6.19 -8.37
C ASN A 251 -26.62 -7.75 -8.36
N LEU A 252 -25.54 -8.33 -7.87
CA LEU A 252 -25.46 -9.77 -7.64
C LEU A 252 -26.02 -10.15 -6.26
N THR A 253 -26.41 -11.39 -6.09
CA THR A 253 -26.92 -11.92 -4.80
C THR A 253 -25.82 -12.03 -3.75
N GLN A 254 -24.59 -12.28 -4.18
CA GLN A 254 -23.37 -12.37 -3.39
C GLN A 254 -22.19 -11.81 -4.18
N PRO A 255 -21.16 -11.29 -3.51
CA PRO A 255 -19.92 -10.87 -4.15
C PRO A 255 -19.18 -12.00 -4.84
N LEU A 256 -18.38 -11.65 -5.85
CA LEU A 256 -17.42 -12.51 -6.53
C LEU A 256 -16.02 -11.90 -6.37
N ALA A 257 -14.98 -12.75 -6.33
CA ALA A 257 -13.61 -12.29 -6.36
C ALA A 257 -12.95 -12.64 -7.72
N LEU A 258 -12.53 -11.65 -8.44
CA LEU A 258 -11.69 -11.80 -9.63
C LEU A 258 -10.23 -11.73 -9.18
N ILE A 259 -9.42 -12.72 -9.55
CA ILE A 259 -8.00 -12.78 -9.15
C ILE A 259 -7.08 -12.91 -10.35
N ILE A 260 -5.89 -12.36 -10.19
CA ILE A 260 -4.75 -12.68 -11.05
C ILE A 260 -3.79 -13.50 -10.21
N LEU A 261 -3.37 -14.65 -10.74
CA LEU A 261 -2.40 -15.52 -10.08
C LEU A 261 -1.01 -14.88 -10.07
N SER A 262 -0.25 -15.17 -9.03
CA SER A 262 1.15 -14.75 -8.94
C SER A 262 1.98 -15.36 -10.07
N GLU A 263 3.02 -14.65 -10.50
CA GLU A 263 3.93 -15.09 -11.56
C GLU A 263 4.48 -16.50 -11.27
N GLY A 264 4.41 -17.38 -12.26
CA GLY A 264 4.86 -18.78 -12.16
C GLY A 264 3.86 -19.73 -11.49
N ILE A 265 2.65 -19.25 -11.13
CA ILE A 265 1.56 -20.09 -10.64
C ILE A 265 0.58 -20.39 -11.77
N GLU A 266 0.41 -21.67 -12.08
CA GLU A 266 -0.57 -22.14 -13.06
C GLU A 266 -1.84 -22.64 -12.34
N LEU A 267 -2.99 -22.47 -12.99
CA LEU A 267 -4.27 -22.94 -12.46
C LEU A 267 -4.38 -24.46 -12.56
N SER A 268 -3.97 -25.14 -11.51
CA SER A 268 -4.14 -26.59 -11.33
C SER A 268 -5.33 -26.91 -10.43
N GLU A 269 -5.76 -28.15 -10.40
CA GLU A 269 -6.82 -28.61 -9.47
C GLU A 269 -6.41 -28.44 -8.01
N GLU A 270 -5.14 -28.59 -7.69
CA GLU A 270 -4.59 -28.32 -6.35
C GLU A 270 -4.74 -26.84 -5.97
N ILE A 271 -4.42 -25.93 -6.91
CA ILE A 271 -4.58 -24.48 -6.70
C ILE A 271 -6.06 -24.10 -6.56
N LYS A 272 -6.94 -24.68 -7.38
CA LYS A 272 -8.40 -24.47 -7.22
C LYS A 272 -8.88 -24.92 -5.85
N GLY A 273 -8.50 -26.12 -5.42
CA GLY A 273 -8.85 -26.63 -4.08
C GLY A 273 -8.35 -25.72 -2.96
N SER A 274 -7.13 -25.18 -3.10
CA SER A 274 -6.57 -24.22 -2.14
C SER A 274 -7.39 -22.92 -2.05
N PHE A 275 -7.98 -22.46 -3.16
CA PHE A 275 -8.85 -21.29 -3.16
C PHE A 275 -10.22 -21.58 -2.57
N GLU A 276 -10.77 -22.78 -2.77
CA GLU A 276 -12.02 -23.19 -2.11
C GLU A 276 -11.88 -23.21 -0.59
N ASP A 277 -10.76 -23.73 -0.07
CA ASP A 277 -10.48 -23.73 1.36
C ASP A 277 -10.22 -22.32 1.90
N LEU A 278 -9.53 -21.46 1.12
CA LEU A 278 -9.37 -20.05 1.43
C LEU A 278 -10.74 -19.36 1.53
N LEU A 279 -11.64 -19.60 0.57
CA LEU A 279 -13.00 -19.06 0.58
C LEU A 279 -13.78 -19.49 1.81
N LYS A 280 -13.77 -20.79 2.14
CA LYS A 280 -14.45 -21.31 3.34
C LYS A 280 -13.96 -20.57 4.59
N LYS A 281 -12.64 -20.42 4.73
CA LYS A 281 -12.01 -19.71 5.84
C LYS A 281 -12.44 -18.25 5.91
N ILE A 282 -12.32 -17.49 4.80
CA ILE A 282 -12.66 -16.07 4.76
C ILE A 282 -14.15 -15.86 4.98
N ASN A 283 -15.00 -16.67 4.34
CA ASN A 283 -16.45 -16.61 4.49
C ASN A 283 -16.93 -16.92 5.92
N SER A 284 -16.15 -17.64 6.72
CA SER A 284 -16.46 -17.84 8.14
C SER A 284 -16.31 -16.59 8.99
N GLU A 285 -15.51 -15.62 8.52
CA GLU A 285 -15.24 -14.35 9.18
C GLU A 285 -16.05 -13.17 8.64
N LEU A 286 -16.85 -13.40 7.57
CA LEU A 286 -17.65 -12.37 6.90
C LEU A 286 -19.12 -12.47 7.27
N GLU A 287 -19.80 -11.32 7.23
CA GLU A 287 -21.25 -11.28 7.36
C GLU A 287 -21.92 -11.99 6.17
N LYS A 288 -23.16 -12.47 6.39
CA LYS A 288 -23.87 -13.30 5.41
C LYS A 288 -23.95 -12.66 4.01
N HIS A 289 -24.06 -11.36 3.92
CA HIS A 289 -24.17 -10.63 2.65
C HIS A 289 -22.81 -10.26 2.01
N GLU A 290 -21.72 -10.39 2.76
CA GLU A 290 -20.35 -10.14 2.29
C GLU A 290 -19.64 -11.40 1.80
N LYS A 291 -20.24 -12.58 2.06
CA LYS A 291 -19.66 -13.87 1.68
C LYS A 291 -19.47 -13.94 0.17
N ILE A 292 -18.29 -14.35 -0.23
CA ILE A 292 -17.93 -14.51 -1.65
C ILE A 292 -18.51 -15.84 -2.14
N ASP A 293 -19.19 -15.78 -3.29
CA ASP A 293 -19.77 -16.96 -3.93
C ASP A 293 -18.72 -17.78 -4.68
N LYS A 294 -17.85 -17.09 -5.44
CA LYS A 294 -16.79 -17.69 -6.27
C LYS A 294 -15.53 -16.83 -6.33
N ILE A 295 -14.43 -17.50 -6.54
CA ILE A 295 -13.13 -16.95 -6.96
C ILE A 295 -12.83 -17.40 -8.38
#